data_d1947248f10ea4c05469af3622c075ac
#
_entry.id   d1947248f10ea4c05469af3622c075ac
#
_cell.length_a   1.000
_cell.length_b   1.000
_cell.length_c   1.000
_cell.angle_alpha   90.00
_cell.angle_beta   90.00
_cell.angle_gamma   90.00
#
_symmetry.space_group_name_H-M   'P 1'
#
loop_
_entity.id
_entity.type
_entity.pdbx_description
1 polymer ?
#
loop_
_entity_poly.entity_id
_entity_poly.type
_entity_poly.pdbx_seq_one_letter_code
_entity_poly.pdbx_strand_id
1 'polypeptide(L)'
;SLGGAESFKAEAEANCLEVVAFESFHRTDTVFKSQLSKIAAADPDALYVPSYYNTNALIAIQAKEVGLDAQLLGADGWDGVLSALDENNKSAVEGVVFTNHFTATDPDAKVQDFVTRYREAYGSDPSSFAALGYDAGMMLFQAIEAAGTTDSAAVNEALANLQYEGVTGAIHYEGSGDPVKDVKFVTVKDGAYALVENGAEEAPAEEPVSEEASEEAAA
;
A
#
# COMPACT_ATOMS: atom_id res chain seq x y z
N SER A 1 -2.67 3.86 -11.18
CA SER A 1 -2.93 2.45 -11.57
C SER A 1 -1.97 1.92 -12.64
N LEU A 2 -1.83 2.57 -13.83
CA LEU A 2 -0.91 2.07 -14.86
C LEU A 2 0.55 2.08 -14.36
N GLY A 3 1.03 3.20 -13.84
CA GLY A 3 2.38 3.29 -13.29
C GLY A 3 2.67 2.25 -12.20
N GLY A 4 1.71 2.02 -11.27
CA GLY A 4 1.85 0.97 -10.26
C GLY A 4 1.91 -0.43 -10.86
N ALA A 5 1.12 -0.70 -11.93
CA ALA A 5 1.18 -1.99 -12.62
C ALA A 5 2.51 -2.19 -13.37
N GLU A 6 3.02 -1.14 -14.02
CA GLU A 6 4.30 -1.17 -14.73
C GLU A 6 5.48 -1.34 -13.75
N SER A 7 5.47 -0.63 -12.62
CA SER A 7 6.50 -0.79 -11.58
C SER A 7 6.47 -2.19 -10.96
N PHE A 8 5.29 -2.72 -10.64
CA PHE A 8 5.15 -4.08 -10.13
C PHE A 8 5.67 -5.12 -11.13
N LYS A 9 5.32 -4.96 -12.43
CA LYS A 9 5.81 -5.84 -13.48
C LYS A 9 7.34 -5.80 -13.58
N ALA A 10 7.92 -4.62 -13.62
CA ALA A 10 9.38 -4.45 -13.73
C ALA A 10 10.10 -5.11 -12.55
N GLU A 11 9.58 -4.94 -11.33
CA GLU A 11 10.16 -5.53 -10.12
C GLU A 11 9.98 -7.06 -10.07
N ALA A 12 8.82 -7.57 -10.49
CA ALA A 12 8.57 -9.00 -10.60
C ALA A 12 9.55 -9.66 -11.58
N GLU A 13 9.71 -9.10 -12.78
CA GLU A 13 10.64 -9.59 -13.79
C GLU A 13 12.11 -9.52 -13.32
N ALA A 14 12.50 -8.45 -12.58
CA ALA A 14 13.84 -8.32 -12.00
C ALA A 14 14.12 -9.40 -10.94
N ASN A 15 13.08 -9.86 -10.23
CA ASN A 15 13.14 -10.95 -9.26
C ASN A 15 12.84 -12.34 -9.85
N CYS A 16 12.94 -12.49 -11.16
CA CYS A 16 12.73 -13.76 -11.88
C CYS A 16 11.33 -14.35 -11.76
N LEU A 17 10.31 -13.50 -11.47
CA LEU A 17 8.91 -13.91 -11.55
C LEU A 17 8.40 -13.70 -12.98
N GLU A 18 7.62 -14.64 -13.49
CA GLU A 18 7.04 -14.56 -14.82
C GLU A 18 5.73 -13.77 -14.79
N VAL A 19 5.61 -12.74 -15.63
CA VAL A 19 4.37 -12.00 -15.83
C VAL A 19 3.63 -12.58 -17.04
N VAL A 20 2.73 -13.53 -16.80
CA VAL A 20 2.03 -14.31 -17.82
C VAL A 20 0.90 -13.55 -18.51
N ALA A 21 0.39 -12.48 -17.91
CA ALA A 21 -0.66 -11.63 -18.48
C ALA A 21 -0.54 -10.19 -18.00
N PHE A 22 -0.91 -9.24 -18.85
CA PHE A 22 -1.01 -7.82 -18.51
C PHE A 22 -2.19 -7.22 -19.28
N GLU A 23 -3.31 -7.00 -18.58
CA GLU A 23 -4.55 -6.51 -19.17
C GLU A 23 -4.87 -5.10 -18.67
N SER A 24 -5.63 -4.36 -19.44
CA SER A 24 -6.06 -3.01 -19.11
C SER A 24 -7.57 -2.84 -19.26
N PHE A 25 -8.10 -1.80 -18.61
CA PHE A 25 -9.51 -1.42 -18.66
C PHE A 25 -9.65 0.11 -18.57
N HIS A 26 -10.79 0.63 -18.99
CA HIS A 26 -11.09 2.05 -18.85
C HIS A 26 -11.66 2.34 -17.45
N ARG A 27 -11.40 3.55 -16.95
CA ARG A 27 -11.83 3.99 -15.62
C ARG A 27 -13.34 3.84 -15.37
N THR A 28 -14.14 3.87 -16.44
CA THR A 28 -15.60 3.75 -16.38
C THR A 28 -16.12 2.34 -16.55
N ASP A 29 -15.26 1.37 -16.78
CA ASP A 29 -15.65 -0.02 -16.97
C ASP A 29 -16.13 -0.62 -15.64
N THR A 30 -17.17 -1.44 -15.73
CA THR A 30 -17.74 -2.20 -14.61
C THR A 30 -17.83 -3.70 -14.91
N VAL A 31 -17.44 -4.12 -16.11
CA VAL A 31 -17.43 -5.52 -16.55
C VAL A 31 -16.02 -5.87 -17.00
N PHE A 32 -15.41 -6.83 -16.32
CA PHE A 32 -14.00 -7.23 -16.48
C PHE A 32 -13.84 -8.70 -16.90
N LYS A 33 -14.93 -9.40 -17.14
CA LYS A 33 -14.93 -10.85 -17.44
C LYS A 33 -14.08 -11.21 -18.65
N SER A 34 -13.98 -10.33 -19.64
CA SER A 34 -13.15 -10.57 -20.83
C SER A 34 -11.66 -10.62 -20.48
N GLN A 35 -11.17 -9.64 -19.71
CA GLN A 35 -9.80 -9.58 -19.22
C GLN A 35 -9.52 -10.74 -18.26
N LEU A 36 -10.41 -10.95 -17.29
CA LEU A 36 -10.27 -11.99 -16.29
C LEU A 36 -10.27 -13.40 -16.88
N SER A 37 -11.07 -13.66 -17.93
CA SER A 37 -11.04 -14.95 -18.63
C SER A 37 -9.73 -15.21 -19.35
N LYS A 38 -9.08 -14.18 -19.91
CA LYS A 38 -7.75 -14.32 -20.52
C LYS A 38 -6.69 -14.58 -19.45
N ILE A 39 -6.77 -13.88 -18.31
CA ILE A 39 -5.88 -14.08 -17.18
C ILE A 39 -6.05 -15.50 -16.64
N ALA A 40 -7.28 -15.96 -16.42
CA ALA A 40 -7.58 -17.30 -15.94
C ALA A 40 -7.05 -18.39 -16.90
N ALA A 41 -7.07 -18.15 -18.22
CA ALA A 41 -6.53 -19.08 -19.21
C ALA A 41 -4.99 -19.19 -19.17
N ALA A 42 -4.30 -18.20 -18.58
CA ALA A 42 -2.86 -18.23 -18.35
C ALA A 42 -2.48 -18.89 -17.02
N ASP A 43 -3.46 -19.23 -16.16
CA ASP A 43 -3.31 -19.96 -14.90
C ASP A 43 -2.25 -19.34 -13.96
N PRO A 44 -2.40 -18.06 -13.57
CA PRO A 44 -1.41 -17.40 -12.72
C PRO A 44 -1.59 -17.77 -11.24
N ASP A 45 -0.47 -17.82 -10.49
CA ASP A 45 -0.48 -17.99 -9.03
C ASP A 45 -1.04 -16.74 -8.30
N ALA A 46 -0.85 -15.54 -8.88
CA ALA A 46 -1.28 -14.28 -8.29
C ALA A 46 -1.80 -13.29 -9.34
N LEU A 47 -2.75 -12.44 -8.92
CA LEU A 47 -3.28 -11.32 -9.69
C LEU A 47 -3.09 -10.01 -8.92
N TYR A 48 -2.21 -9.13 -9.41
CA TYR A 48 -2.02 -7.78 -8.87
C TYR A 48 -2.99 -6.79 -9.50
N VAL A 49 -3.78 -6.10 -8.68
CA VAL A 49 -4.81 -5.14 -9.11
C VAL A 49 -4.56 -3.79 -8.44
N PRO A 50 -3.76 -2.88 -9.03
CA PRO A 50 -3.48 -1.55 -8.49
C PRO A 50 -4.58 -0.54 -8.85
N SER A 51 -5.79 -0.78 -8.43
CA SER A 51 -6.95 0.08 -8.66
C SER A 51 -7.59 0.50 -7.34
N TYR A 52 -8.77 1.15 -7.38
CA TYR A 52 -9.47 1.60 -6.18
C TYR A 52 -10.59 0.65 -5.78
N TYR A 53 -10.94 0.67 -4.50
CA TYR A 53 -11.80 -0.27 -3.81
C TYR A 53 -13.13 -0.58 -4.52
N ASN A 54 -13.80 0.42 -5.10
CA ASN A 54 -15.05 0.19 -5.85
C ASN A 54 -14.85 -0.71 -7.07
N THR A 55 -13.76 -0.47 -7.83
CA THR A 55 -13.40 -1.27 -9.01
C THR A 55 -12.85 -2.63 -8.58
N ASN A 56 -12.01 -2.65 -7.54
CA ASN A 56 -11.39 -3.86 -7.02
C ASN A 56 -12.45 -4.85 -6.50
N ALA A 57 -13.51 -4.35 -5.84
CA ALA A 57 -14.65 -5.17 -5.41
C ALA A 57 -15.32 -5.87 -6.60
N LEU A 58 -15.56 -5.14 -7.70
CA LEU A 58 -16.16 -5.72 -8.92
C LEU A 58 -15.21 -6.72 -9.59
N ILE A 59 -13.91 -6.44 -9.64
CA ILE A 59 -12.91 -7.34 -10.21
C ILE A 59 -12.85 -8.62 -9.38
N ALA A 60 -12.81 -8.54 -8.05
CA ALA A 60 -12.76 -9.70 -7.18
C ALA A 60 -14.00 -10.61 -7.32
N ILE A 61 -15.20 -10.02 -7.37
CA ILE A 61 -16.44 -10.78 -7.62
C ILE A 61 -16.37 -11.50 -8.98
N GLN A 62 -16.00 -10.76 -10.03
CA GLN A 62 -15.99 -11.30 -11.39
C GLN A 62 -14.84 -12.31 -11.60
N ALA A 63 -13.71 -12.17 -10.90
CA ALA A 63 -12.63 -13.16 -10.89
C ALA A 63 -13.15 -14.52 -10.38
N LYS A 64 -13.90 -14.49 -9.28
CA LYS A 64 -14.55 -15.70 -8.75
C LYS A 64 -15.58 -16.30 -9.71
N GLU A 65 -16.38 -15.45 -10.37
CA GLU A 65 -17.39 -15.88 -11.35
C GLU A 65 -16.79 -16.56 -12.60
N VAL A 66 -15.59 -16.17 -13.03
CA VAL A 66 -14.90 -16.81 -14.15
C VAL A 66 -14.03 -17.99 -13.71
N GLY A 67 -13.98 -18.29 -12.40
CA GLY A 67 -13.21 -19.41 -11.85
C GLY A 67 -11.70 -19.15 -11.80
N LEU A 68 -11.28 -17.89 -11.71
CA LEU A 68 -9.88 -17.53 -11.49
C LEU A 68 -9.49 -17.85 -10.04
N ASP A 69 -8.59 -18.82 -9.87
CA ASP A 69 -8.04 -19.24 -8.58
C ASP A 69 -6.60 -18.71 -8.47
N ALA A 70 -6.50 -17.42 -8.14
CA ALA A 70 -5.23 -16.73 -7.97
C ALA A 70 -5.23 -15.89 -6.69
N GLN A 71 -4.06 -15.77 -6.03
CA GLN A 71 -3.89 -14.88 -4.90
C GLN A 71 -4.09 -13.43 -5.34
N LEU A 72 -5.10 -12.74 -4.79
CA LEU A 72 -5.30 -11.32 -5.07
C LEU A 72 -4.26 -10.48 -4.32
N LEU A 73 -3.59 -9.62 -5.05
CA LEU A 73 -2.62 -8.66 -4.54
C LEU A 73 -3.03 -7.24 -4.93
N GLY A 74 -2.63 -6.25 -4.15
CA GLY A 74 -2.98 -4.87 -4.44
C GLY A 74 -2.12 -3.81 -3.77
N ALA A 75 -2.50 -2.55 -4.00
CA ALA A 75 -1.95 -1.37 -3.37
C ALA A 75 -2.98 -0.73 -2.43
N ASP A 76 -2.65 0.41 -1.84
CA ASP A 76 -3.45 1.19 -0.88
C ASP A 76 -4.90 1.48 -1.33
N GLY A 77 -5.14 1.52 -2.64
CA GLY A 77 -6.48 1.66 -3.21
C GLY A 77 -7.48 0.54 -2.86
N TRP A 78 -7.02 -0.57 -2.27
CA TRP A 78 -7.90 -1.63 -1.75
C TRP A 78 -8.56 -1.25 -0.41
N ASP A 79 -8.04 -0.26 0.31
CA ASP A 79 -8.68 0.20 1.54
C ASP A 79 -10.09 0.73 1.25
N GLY A 80 -11.05 0.25 2.02
CA GLY A 80 -12.48 0.51 1.77
C GLY A 80 -13.20 -0.58 0.97
N VAL A 81 -12.51 -1.62 0.45
CA VAL A 81 -13.14 -2.68 -0.37
C VAL A 81 -14.27 -3.40 0.36
N LEU A 82 -14.15 -3.61 1.67
CA LEU A 82 -15.21 -4.25 2.48
C LEU A 82 -16.49 -3.41 2.53
N SER A 83 -16.38 -2.09 2.45
CA SER A 83 -17.55 -1.19 2.42
C SER A 83 -18.23 -1.13 1.05
N ALA A 84 -17.52 -1.52 -0.01
CA ALA A 84 -18.04 -1.58 -1.38
C ALA A 84 -18.75 -2.91 -1.70
N LEU A 85 -18.72 -3.88 -0.79
CA LEU A 85 -19.30 -5.21 -0.94
C LEU A 85 -20.51 -5.40 -0.02
N ASP A 86 -21.52 -6.09 -0.52
CA ASP A 86 -22.56 -6.66 0.32
C ASP A 86 -22.04 -7.90 1.07
N GLU A 87 -22.77 -8.33 2.11
CA GLU A 87 -22.37 -9.44 2.98
C GLU A 87 -22.15 -10.75 2.20
N ASN A 88 -22.90 -11.00 1.11
CA ASN A 88 -22.80 -12.23 0.33
C ASN A 88 -21.50 -12.26 -0.51
N ASN A 89 -20.95 -11.10 -0.84
CA ASN A 89 -19.79 -10.94 -1.71
C ASN A 89 -18.48 -10.70 -0.96
N LYS A 90 -18.49 -10.48 0.36
CA LYS A 90 -17.27 -10.25 1.15
C LYS A 90 -16.25 -11.37 1.01
N SER A 91 -16.72 -12.61 0.83
CA SER A 91 -15.81 -13.75 0.61
C SER A 91 -14.99 -13.63 -0.68
N ALA A 92 -15.33 -12.74 -1.61
CA ALA A 92 -14.58 -12.56 -2.85
C ALA A 92 -13.21 -11.88 -2.62
N VAL A 93 -13.06 -11.20 -1.50
CA VAL A 93 -11.82 -10.49 -1.13
C VAL A 93 -11.11 -11.12 0.07
N GLU A 94 -11.61 -12.26 0.56
CA GLU A 94 -10.96 -12.99 1.65
C GLU A 94 -9.56 -13.43 1.25
N GLY A 95 -8.58 -13.16 2.09
CA GLY A 95 -7.17 -13.50 1.84
C GLY A 95 -6.44 -12.54 0.89
N VAL A 96 -7.08 -11.48 0.34
CA VAL A 96 -6.36 -10.47 -0.44
C VAL A 96 -5.22 -9.88 0.40
N VAL A 97 -4.06 -9.63 -0.22
CA VAL A 97 -2.94 -8.94 0.42
C VAL A 97 -2.65 -7.65 -0.35
N PHE A 98 -2.58 -6.54 0.36
CA PHE A 98 -2.29 -5.25 -0.26
C PHE A 98 -1.41 -4.38 0.64
N THR A 99 -0.63 -3.51 0.01
CA THR A 99 0.13 -2.49 0.74
C THR A 99 -0.81 -1.39 1.21
N ASN A 100 -0.63 -0.93 2.45
CA ASN A 100 -1.38 0.18 3.00
C ASN A 100 -0.49 1.02 3.91
N HIS A 101 -0.95 2.18 4.30
CA HIS A 101 -0.24 3.12 5.16
C HIS A 101 -0.78 3.14 6.59
N PHE A 102 -1.95 2.55 6.80
CA PHE A 102 -2.69 2.61 8.06
C PHE A 102 -3.67 1.45 8.14
N THR A 103 -3.92 0.97 9.34
CA THR A 103 -5.10 0.18 9.68
C THR A 103 -5.60 0.54 11.06
N ALA A 104 -6.92 0.60 11.25
CA ALA A 104 -7.53 0.91 12.55
C ALA A 104 -7.27 -0.16 13.62
N THR A 105 -6.78 -1.35 13.21
CA THR A 105 -6.41 -2.46 14.10
C THR A 105 -4.95 -2.43 14.53
N ASP A 106 -4.14 -1.48 14.06
CA ASP A 106 -2.75 -1.32 14.48
C ASP A 106 -2.68 -1.04 16.00
N PRO A 107 -1.90 -1.81 16.78
CA PRO A 107 -1.83 -1.66 18.23
C PRO A 107 -1.02 -0.43 18.69
N ASP A 108 -0.39 0.31 17.79
CA ASP A 108 0.36 1.53 18.14
C ASP A 108 -0.53 2.54 18.89
N ALA A 109 -0.01 3.08 20.01
CA ALA A 109 -0.78 3.96 20.88
C ALA A 109 -1.24 5.26 20.19
N LYS A 110 -0.44 5.83 19.28
CA LYS A 110 -0.78 7.03 18.50
C LYS A 110 -1.91 6.73 17.51
N VAL A 111 -1.86 5.55 16.88
CA VAL A 111 -2.92 5.07 15.98
C VAL A 111 -4.22 4.89 16.77
N GLN A 112 -4.19 4.23 17.92
CA GLN A 112 -5.38 3.96 18.72
C GLN A 112 -6.00 5.24 19.32
N ASP A 113 -5.19 6.25 19.69
CA ASP A 113 -5.69 7.57 20.09
C ASP A 113 -6.41 8.27 18.92
N PHE A 114 -5.83 8.26 17.73
CA PHE A 114 -6.45 8.80 16.52
C PHE A 114 -7.78 8.09 16.19
N VAL A 115 -7.78 6.76 16.20
CA VAL A 115 -8.99 5.95 15.96
C VAL A 115 -10.09 6.29 16.96
N THR A 116 -9.76 6.40 18.23
CA THR A 116 -10.72 6.74 19.29
C THR A 116 -11.34 8.11 19.05
N ARG A 117 -10.54 9.13 18.82
CA ARG A 117 -11.03 10.50 18.54
C ARG A 117 -11.83 10.57 17.24
N TYR A 118 -11.43 9.82 16.22
CA TYR A 118 -12.16 9.76 14.95
C TYR A 118 -13.55 9.11 15.14
N ARG A 119 -13.62 7.99 15.89
CA ARG A 119 -14.89 7.32 16.22
C ARG A 119 -15.82 8.25 17.01
N GLU A 120 -15.30 8.99 17.98
CA GLU A 120 -16.08 9.95 18.75
C GLU A 120 -16.66 11.08 17.87
N ALA A 121 -15.89 11.54 16.89
CA ALA A 121 -16.30 12.64 16.01
C ALA A 121 -17.24 12.20 14.88
N TYR A 122 -17.05 11.00 14.32
CA TYR A 122 -17.72 10.58 13.08
C TYR A 122 -18.55 9.29 13.20
N GLY A 123 -18.47 8.58 14.32
CA GLY A 123 -19.26 7.37 14.57
C GLY A 123 -18.84 6.11 13.78
N SER A 124 -17.66 6.14 13.16
CA SER A 124 -17.11 5.04 12.36
C SER A 124 -15.59 4.99 12.48
N ASP A 125 -14.99 3.89 12.05
CA ASP A 125 -13.54 3.78 11.98
C ASP A 125 -12.97 4.63 10.83
N PRO A 126 -11.77 5.23 11.02
CA PRO A 126 -11.08 5.91 9.94
C PRO A 126 -10.57 4.92 8.91
N SER A 127 -10.64 5.29 7.62
CA SER A 127 -9.91 4.63 6.56
C SER A 127 -8.45 5.12 6.52
N SER A 128 -7.58 4.45 5.74
CA SER A 128 -6.23 4.96 5.49
C SER A 128 -6.24 6.35 4.84
N PHE A 129 -7.21 6.63 3.97
CA PHE A 129 -7.36 7.95 3.36
C PHE A 129 -7.66 9.05 4.39
N ALA A 130 -8.46 8.74 5.42
CA ALA A 130 -8.72 9.67 6.50
C ALA A 130 -7.46 9.94 7.34
N ALA A 131 -6.68 8.90 7.63
CA ALA A 131 -5.42 9.01 8.36
C ALA A 131 -4.36 9.79 7.56
N LEU A 132 -4.21 9.50 6.27
CA LEU A 132 -3.32 10.23 5.36
C LEU A 132 -3.72 11.71 5.23
N GLY A 133 -5.03 11.99 5.13
CA GLY A 133 -5.54 13.36 5.09
C GLY A 133 -5.27 14.13 6.39
N TYR A 134 -5.38 13.45 7.54
CA TYR A 134 -5.02 14.02 8.84
C TYR A 134 -3.53 14.35 8.90
N ASP A 135 -2.66 13.40 8.56
CA ASP A 135 -1.21 13.62 8.55
C ASP A 135 -0.80 14.73 7.59
N ALA A 136 -1.37 14.76 6.37
CA ALA A 136 -1.11 15.83 5.40
C ALA A 136 -1.49 17.22 5.96
N GLY A 137 -2.63 17.33 6.64
CA GLY A 137 -3.04 18.55 7.33
C GLY A 137 -2.07 18.98 8.45
N MET A 138 -1.65 18.02 9.27
CA MET A 138 -0.72 18.27 10.36
C MET A 138 0.68 18.66 9.87
N MET A 139 1.17 18.00 8.79
CA MET A 139 2.42 18.37 8.14
C MET A 139 2.39 19.79 7.59
N LEU A 140 1.28 20.17 6.94
CA LEU A 140 1.10 21.53 6.43
C LEU A 140 1.11 22.57 7.57
N PHE A 141 0.44 22.29 8.69
CA PHE A 141 0.46 23.19 9.85
C PHE A 141 1.86 23.35 10.43
N GLN A 142 2.62 22.26 10.60
CA GLN A 142 3.98 22.31 11.08
C GLN A 142 4.92 23.07 10.11
N ALA A 143 4.73 22.90 8.81
CA ALA A 143 5.52 23.61 7.81
C ALA A 143 5.23 25.13 7.82
N ILE A 144 3.97 25.55 7.98
CA ILE A 144 3.60 26.97 8.11
C ILE A 144 4.19 27.56 9.39
N GLU A 145 4.15 26.82 10.50
CA GLU A 145 4.74 27.24 11.78
C GLU A 145 6.26 27.39 11.65
N ALA A 146 6.94 26.43 11.04
CA ALA A 146 8.38 26.46 10.79
C ALA A 146 8.79 27.59 9.84
N ALA A 147 8.01 27.84 8.78
CA ALA A 147 8.24 28.93 7.84
C ALA A 147 7.95 30.32 8.44
N GLY A 148 7.11 30.42 9.47
CA GLY A 148 6.65 31.67 10.09
C GLY A 148 5.83 32.56 9.14
N THR A 149 5.34 31.99 8.02
CA THR A 149 4.60 32.69 6.97
C THR A 149 3.72 31.71 6.20
N THR A 150 2.73 32.23 5.46
CA THR A 150 1.91 31.46 4.51
C THR A 150 2.37 31.62 3.06
N ASP A 151 3.55 32.21 2.81
CA ASP A 151 4.14 32.24 1.48
C ASP A 151 4.42 30.82 0.98
N SER A 152 3.94 30.51 -0.20
CA SER A 152 3.96 29.13 -0.71
C SER A 152 5.37 28.58 -0.94
N ALA A 153 6.32 29.43 -1.33
CA ALA A 153 7.70 29.00 -1.55
C ALA A 153 8.39 28.65 -0.22
N ALA A 154 8.20 29.52 0.80
CA ALA A 154 8.76 29.28 2.12
C ALA A 154 8.12 28.05 2.81
N VAL A 155 6.82 27.85 2.68
CA VAL A 155 6.13 26.66 3.22
C VAL A 155 6.57 25.39 2.50
N ASN A 156 6.76 25.44 1.18
CA ASN A 156 7.25 24.28 0.42
C ASN A 156 8.69 23.91 0.81
N GLU A 157 9.56 24.90 1.05
CA GLU A 157 10.91 24.66 1.56
C GLU A 157 10.89 24.03 2.96
N ALA A 158 10.00 24.50 3.83
CA ALA A 158 9.81 23.92 5.17
C ALA A 158 9.28 22.48 5.09
N LEU A 159 8.31 22.19 4.21
CA LEU A 159 7.81 20.82 3.96
C LEU A 159 8.93 19.90 3.46
N ALA A 160 9.76 20.33 2.52
CA ALA A 160 10.84 19.53 1.96
C ALA A 160 11.89 19.11 3.00
N ASN A 161 12.01 19.86 4.10
CA ASN A 161 12.94 19.57 5.20
C ASN A 161 12.24 18.96 6.42
N LEU A 162 10.93 18.72 6.36
CA LEU A 162 10.16 18.21 7.50
C LEU A 162 10.47 16.74 7.77
N GLN A 163 10.68 16.43 9.06
CA GLN A 163 10.68 15.07 9.58
C GLN A 163 9.40 14.92 10.42
N TYR A 164 8.46 14.13 9.96
CA TYR A 164 7.14 14.04 10.57
C TYR A 164 6.84 12.63 11.08
N GLU A 165 6.39 12.54 12.31
CA GLU A 165 5.94 11.30 12.95
C GLU A 165 4.41 11.29 13.07
N GLY A 166 3.76 10.76 12.02
CA GLY A 166 2.31 10.75 11.87
C GLY A 166 1.61 9.52 12.45
N VAL A 167 0.30 9.47 12.25
CA VAL A 167 -0.53 8.28 12.52
C VAL A 167 -0.35 7.21 11.44
N THR A 168 0.16 7.60 10.28
CA THR A 168 0.51 6.70 9.18
C THR A 168 2.01 6.35 9.15
N GLY A 169 2.75 6.62 10.24
CA GLY A 169 4.18 6.37 10.40
C GLY A 169 5.05 7.59 10.15
N ALA A 170 6.38 7.37 10.12
CA ALA A 170 7.35 8.39 9.80
C ALA A 170 7.26 8.82 8.34
N ILE A 171 7.37 10.11 8.08
CA ILE A 171 7.33 10.70 6.73
C ILE A 171 8.42 11.74 6.60
N HIS A 172 9.22 11.65 5.54
CA HIS A 172 10.20 12.67 5.18
C HIS A 172 10.36 12.75 3.65
N TYR A 173 11.14 13.70 3.16
CA TYR A 173 11.40 13.91 1.74
C TYR A 173 12.89 13.89 1.44
N GLU A 174 13.27 13.29 0.30
CA GLU A 174 14.65 13.22 -0.19
C GLU A 174 14.89 14.03 -1.48
N GLY A 175 14.12 15.11 -1.66
CA GLY A 175 14.31 16.08 -2.73
C GLY A 175 13.54 15.79 -4.03
N SER A 176 12.91 14.64 -4.21
CA SER A 176 12.06 14.33 -5.37
C SER A 176 10.67 14.96 -5.28
N GLY A 177 10.22 15.33 -4.07
CA GLY A 177 8.84 15.72 -3.78
C GLY A 177 7.94 14.51 -3.42
N ASP A 178 8.43 13.29 -3.60
CA ASP A 178 7.75 12.09 -3.15
C ASP A 178 8.08 11.80 -1.68
N PRO A 179 7.10 11.42 -0.86
CA PRO A 179 7.34 11.08 0.53
C PRO A 179 8.03 9.72 0.66
N VAL A 180 9.07 9.67 1.49
CA VAL A 180 9.68 8.42 1.95
C VAL A 180 8.97 8.00 3.22
N LYS A 181 8.42 6.80 3.23
CA LYS A 181 7.69 6.23 4.37
C LYS A 181 7.55 4.71 4.26
N ASP A 182 7.39 4.06 5.39
CA ASP A 182 7.11 2.64 5.45
C ASP A 182 5.68 2.33 4.98
N VAL A 183 5.50 1.13 4.48
CA VAL A 183 4.20 0.56 4.15
C VAL A 183 3.91 -0.65 5.04
N LYS A 184 2.62 -0.89 5.28
CA LYS A 184 2.12 -2.06 5.99
C LYS A 184 1.50 -3.02 5.00
N PHE A 185 1.60 -4.32 5.24
CA PHE A 185 0.82 -5.30 4.50
C PHE A 185 -0.46 -5.60 5.27
N VAL A 186 -1.58 -5.45 4.59
CA VAL A 186 -2.92 -5.68 5.12
C VAL A 186 -3.58 -6.80 4.33
N THR A 187 -4.33 -7.63 5.03
CA THR A 187 -5.17 -8.67 4.44
C THR A 187 -6.63 -8.53 4.90
N VAL A 188 -7.53 -9.21 4.21
CA VAL A 188 -8.88 -9.45 4.71
C VAL A 188 -8.92 -10.85 5.30
N LYS A 189 -9.29 -10.95 6.57
CA LYS A 189 -9.43 -12.20 7.30
C LYS A 189 -10.73 -12.21 8.09
N ASP A 190 -11.54 -13.24 7.89
CA ASP A 190 -12.86 -13.36 8.53
C ASP A 190 -13.76 -12.11 8.29
N GLY A 191 -13.63 -11.51 7.10
CA GLY A 191 -14.41 -10.33 6.69
C GLY A 191 -13.96 -9.01 7.35
N ALA A 192 -12.78 -8.95 7.96
CA ALA A 192 -12.20 -7.76 8.58
C ALA A 192 -10.76 -7.52 8.10
N TYR A 193 -10.29 -6.26 8.17
CA TYR A 193 -8.88 -5.96 7.91
C TYR A 193 -7.99 -6.44 9.05
N ALA A 194 -6.87 -7.05 8.70
CA ALA A 194 -5.84 -7.49 9.62
C ALA A 194 -4.45 -7.15 9.07
N LEU A 195 -3.49 -6.87 9.95
CA LEU A 195 -2.09 -6.82 9.55
C LEU A 195 -1.63 -8.22 9.15
N VAL A 196 -0.90 -8.31 8.05
CA VAL A 196 -0.15 -9.52 7.75
C VAL A 196 0.99 -9.58 8.75
N GLU A 197 0.95 -10.59 9.63
CA GLU A 197 2.09 -10.88 10.49
C GLU A 197 3.22 -11.33 9.56
N ASN A 198 4.22 -10.48 9.38
CA ASN A 198 5.44 -10.90 8.75
C ASN A 198 6.00 -12.03 9.62
N GLY A 199 5.98 -13.23 9.11
CA GLY A 199 6.96 -14.20 9.52
C GLY A 199 8.30 -13.60 9.12
N ALA A 200 8.87 -12.79 9.98
CA ALA A 200 10.19 -12.25 9.81
C ALA A 200 11.16 -13.42 9.86
N GLU A 201 11.39 -14.02 8.71
CA GLU A 201 12.69 -14.59 8.44
C GLU A 201 13.59 -13.35 8.29
N GLU A 202 14.25 -12.97 9.40
CA GLU A 202 15.34 -11.99 9.35
C GLU A 202 16.24 -12.40 8.17
N ALA A 203 16.31 -11.54 7.15
CA ALA A 203 17.35 -11.70 6.14
C ALA A 203 18.68 -11.81 6.90
N PRO A 204 19.51 -12.83 6.62
CA PRO A 204 20.77 -12.99 7.31
C PRO A 204 21.54 -11.68 7.18
N ALA A 205 21.87 -11.08 8.32
CA ALA A 205 22.71 -9.90 8.36
C ALA A 205 23.95 -10.19 7.50
N GLU A 206 24.20 -9.41 6.46
CA GLU A 206 25.43 -9.48 5.70
C GLU A 206 26.58 -9.28 6.69
N GLU A 207 27.32 -10.37 6.95
CA GLU A 207 28.54 -10.26 7.73
C GLU A 207 29.47 -9.27 7.04
N PRO A 208 30.07 -8.33 7.76
CA PRO A 208 31.02 -7.39 7.18
C PRO A 208 32.17 -8.19 6.58
N VAL A 209 32.37 -8.08 5.28
CA VAL A 209 33.51 -8.64 4.56
C VAL A 209 34.76 -8.05 5.21
N SER A 210 35.49 -8.86 5.97
CA SER A 210 36.77 -8.49 6.54
C SER A 210 37.76 -8.29 5.39
N GLU A 211 38.17 -7.05 5.19
CA GLU A 211 39.39 -6.69 4.41
C GLU A 211 40.61 -7.23 5.16
N GLU A 212 40.98 -8.48 4.90
CA GLU A 212 42.31 -8.98 5.32
C GLU A 212 43.26 -9.00 4.12
N ALA A 213 44.19 -8.07 4.23
CA ALA A 213 45.60 -8.20 3.82
C ALA A 213 45.93 -8.67 2.41
N SER A 214 46.33 -7.70 1.60
CA SER A 214 47.37 -7.91 0.60
C SER A 214 48.58 -7.01 0.91
N GLU A 215 49.35 -7.37 1.93
CA GLU A 215 50.70 -6.88 2.14
C GLU A 215 51.62 -8.09 2.21
N GLU A 216 52.16 -8.51 1.05
CA GLU A 216 53.42 -9.25 0.95
C GLU A 216 53.70 -9.58 -0.54
N ALA A 217 54.49 -8.73 -1.19
CA ALA A 217 55.52 -9.11 -2.17
C ALA A 217 56.19 -7.89 -2.77
N ALA A 218 57.15 -7.32 -2.03
CA ALA A 218 58.22 -6.55 -2.62
C ALA A 218 59.53 -6.90 -1.87
N ALA A 219 60.23 -7.89 -2.38
CA ALA A 219 61.66 -8.09 -2.17
C ALA A 219 62.27 -8.66 -3.43
#